data_15c1c38b571937bcf450e501419b6da5
#
_entry.id   15c1c38b571937bcf450e501419b6da5
#
_cell.length_a   1.000
_cell.length_b   1.000
_cell.length_c   1.000
_cell.angle_alpha   90.00
_cell.angle_beta   90.00
_cell.angle_gamma   90.00
#
_symmetry.space_group_name_H-M   'P 1'
#
loop_
_entity.id
_entity.type
_entity.pdbx_description
1 polymer ?
#
loop_
_entity_poly.entity_id
_entity_poly.type
_entity_poly.pdbx_seq_one_letter_code
_entity_poly.pdbx_strand_id
1 'polypeptide(L)'
;MAVKQGKLVFIDLYADWCPPCRAMEREVFSHKDVGEFMDQRFVAAKYDTDKTTGRELMKKYGSGAIPLYLVFDTQGELLGRIQGAADADTFMDNLRTIIARQKPAAKR
;
A
#
# COMPACT_ATOMS: atom_id res chain seq x y z
N MET A 1 8.89 11.00 -8.90
CA MET A 1 8.29 10.21 -7.82
C MET A 1 8.92 8.83 -7.77
N ALA A 2 8.13 7.81 -7.53
CA ALA A 2 8.62 6.45 -7.42
C ALA A 2 9.37 5.98 -8.68
N VAL A 3 8.90 6.38 -9.84
CA VAL A 3 9.53 5.99 -11.10
C VAL A 3 11.00 6.37 -11.13
N LYS A 4 11.32 7.58 -10.68
CA LYS A 4 12.71 8.06 -10.68
C LYS A 4 13.59 7.28 -9.73
N GLN A 5 13.00 6.73 -8.68
CA GLN A 5 13.74 5.97 -7.67
C GLN A 5 13.75 4.48 -7.96
N GLY A 6 13.01 4.04 -8.98
CA GLY A 6 12.87 2.62 -9.28
C GLY A 6 12.08 1.86 -8.25
N LYS A 7 11.36 2.56 -7.38
CA LYS A 7 10.55 1.93 -6.34
C LYS A 7 9.10 1.82 -6.75
N LEU A 8 8.42 0.86 -6.16
CA LEU A 8 6.99 0.71 -6.33
C LEU A 8 6.26 1.77 -5.51
N VAL A 9 4.98 1.98 -5.79
CA VAL A 9 4.16 2.94 -5.05
C VAL A 9 3.20 2.19 -4.15
N PHE A 10 3.16 2.57 -2.88
CA PHE A 10 2.26 2.00 -1.88
C PHE A 10 1.31 3.10 -1.43
N ILE A 11 0.00 2.85 -1.55
CA ILE A 11 -1.01 3.82 -1.13
C ILE A 11 -1.87 3.22 -0.03
N ASP A 12 -1.96 3.95 1.08
CA ASP A 12 -2.74 3.58 2.26
C ASP A 12 -4.01 4.42 2.28
N LEU A 13 -5.15 3.77 2.05
CA LEU A 13 -6.46 4.40 2.16
C LEU A 13 -7.04 4.13 3.54
N TYR A 14 -7.27 5.19 4.28
CA TYR A 14 -7.65 5.11 5.69
C TYR A 14 -8.68 6.19 6.04
N ALA A 15 -9.16 6.16 7.27
CA ALA A 15 -9.91 7.26 7.86
C ALA A 15 -9.55 7.35 9.34
N ASP A 16 -9.63 8.55 9.89
CA ASP A 16 -9.25 8.79 11.29
C ASP A 16 -10.12 8.01 12.27
N TRP A 17 -11.39 7.79 11.91
CA TRP A 17 -12.35 7.07 12.76
C TRP A 17 -12.25 5.55 12.67
N CYS A 18 -11.35 5.03 11.88
CA CYS A 18 -11.29 3.61 11.54
C CYS A 18 -10.41 2.84 12.53
N PRO A 19 -10.98 2.03 13.44
CA PRO A 19 -10.16 1.31 14.42
C PRO A 19 -9.13 0.36 13.81
N PRO A 20 -9.44 -0.47 12.80
CA PRO A 20 -8.39 -1.31 12.21
C PRO A 20 -7.31 -0.51 11.52
N CYS A 21 -7.62 0.66 10.95
CA CYS A 21 -6.59 1.53 10.38
C CYS A 21 -5.61 1.99 11.45
N ARG A 22 -6.14 2.38 12.60
CA ARG A 22 -5.30 2.83 13.71
C ARG A 22 -4.49 1.69 14.33
N ALA A 23 -5.07 0.49 14.37
CA ALA A 23 -4.32 -0.69 14.82
C ALA A 23 -3.12 -0.97 13.91
N MET A 24 -3.30 -0.84 12.60
CA MET A 24 -2.21 -1.02 11.65
C MET A 24 -1.10 0.01 11.88
N GLU A 25 -1.47 1.28 12.10
CA GLU A 25 -0.50 2.32 12.42
C GLU A 25 0.31 1.98 13.66
N ARG A 26 -0.37 1.54 14.70
CA ARG A 26 0.20 1.30 16.01
C ARG A 26 1.06 0.05 16.06
N GLU A 27 0.64 -1.01 15.36
CA GLU A 27 1.19 -2.35 15.58
C GLU A 27 1.96 -2.91 14.39
N VAL A 28 1.70 -2.40 13.18
CA VAL A 28 2.31 -2.93 11.97
C VAL A 28 3.26 -1.91 11.37
N PHE A 29 2.77 -0.71 11.05
CA PHE A 29 3.63 0.28 10.40
C PHE A 29 4.70 0.84 11.33
N SER A 30 4.50 0.79 12.63
CA SER A 30 5.52 1.18 13.60
C SER A 30 6.56 0.09 13.84
N HIS A 31 6.32 -1.12 13.34
CA HIS A 31 7.24 -2.24 13.51
C HIS A 31 8.49 -2.00 12.67
N LYS A 32 9.66 -2.14 13.30
CA LYS A 32 10.92 -1.81 12.65
C LYS A 32 11.12 -2.58 11.36
N ASP A 33 10.83 -3.88 11.37
CA ASP A 33 11.04 -4.74 10.20
C ASP A 33 10.14 -4.33 9.05
N VAL A 34 8.90 -3.94 9.35
CA VAL A 34 7.96 -3.47 8.32
C VAL A 34 8.46 -2.17 7.71
N GLY A 35 8.91 -1.25 8.56
CA GLY A 35 9.43 0.03 8.08
C GLY A 35 10.62 -0.14 7.15
N GLU A 36 11.58 -0.98 7.54
CA GLU A 36 12.76 -1.24 6.73
C GLU A 36 12.39 -1.93 5.41
N PHE A 37 11.51 -2.92 5.48
CA PHE A 37 11.04 -3.63 4.30
C PHE A 37 10.41 -2.67 3.30
N MET A 38 9.55 -1.79 3.80
CA MET A 38 8.82 -0.86 2.95
C MET A 38 9.70 0.25 2.41
N ASP A 39 10.58 0.79 3.24
CA ASP A 39 11.46 1.90 2.81
C ASP A 39 12.36 1.49 1.66
N GLN A 40 12.77 0.23 1.63
CA GLN A 40 13.64 -0.25 0.57
C GLN A 40 12.90 -0.47 -0.75
N ARG A 41 11.59 -0.67 -0.71
CA ARG A 41 10.83 -1.13 -1.88
C ARG A 41 9.81 -0.14 -2.40
N PHE A 42 9.32 0.74 -1.54
CA PHE A 42 8.17 1.58 -1.88
C PHE A 42 8.43 3.05 -1.63
N VAL A 43 7.76 3.87 -2.42
CA VAL A 43 7.42 5.24 -2.03
C VAL A 43 5.98 5.15 -1.54
N ALA A 44 5.75 5.58 -0.30
CA ALA A 44 4.45 5.43 0.34
C ALA A 44 3.74 6.76 0.48
N ALA A 45 2.42 6.74 0.31
CA ALA A 45 1.56 7.88 0.56
C ALA A 45 0.28 7.37 1.20
N LYS A 46 -0.38 8.23 1.98
CA LYS A 46 -1.66 7.84 2.58
C LYS A 46 -2.68 8.92 2.30
N TYR A 47 -3.91 8.48 2.08
CA TYR A 47 -5.02 9.37 1.75
C TYR A 47 -6.24 9.03 2.59
N ASP A 48 -6.82 10.04 3.20
CA ASP A 48 -8.03 9.94 4.00
C ASP A 48 -9.22 9.78 3.06
N THR A 49 -9.99 8.71 3.22
CA THR A 49 -11.12 8.44 2.34
C THR A 49 -12.30 9.38 2.57
N ASP A 50 -12.26 10.17 3.63
CA ASP A 50 -13.25 11.22 3.84
C ASP A 50 -12.92 12.48 3.03
N LYS A 51 -11.76 12.51 2.40
CA LYS A 51 -11.32 13.66 1.59
C LYS A 51 -11.30 13.29 0.12
N THR A 52 -11.22 14.31 -0.74
CA THR A 52 -11.46 14.17 -2.17
C THR A 52 -10.61 13.09 -2.83
N THR A 53 -9.30 13.18 -2.72
CA THR A 53 -8.40 12.24 -3.41
C THR A 53 -8.59 10.82 -2.90
N GLY A 54 -8.70 10.65 -1.57
CA GLY A 54 -8.92 9.32 -0.99
C GLY A 54 -10.24 8.72 -1.44
N ARG A 55 -11.28 9.54 -1.50
CA ARG A 55 -12.59 9.09 -1.95
C ARG A 55 -12.55 8.64 -3.41
N GLU A 56 -11.85 9.39 -4.25
CA GLU A 56 -11.73 9.05 -5.66
C GLU A 56 -10.92 7.77 -5.88
N LEU A 57 -9.85 7.59 -5.11
CA LEU A 57 -9.05 6.38 -5.19
C LEU A 57 -9.86 5.16 -4.73
N MET A 58 -10.64 5.31 -3.68
CA MET A 58 -11.50 4.23 -3.19
C MET A 58 -12.55 3.87 -4.23
N LYS A 59 -13.12 4.87 -4.89
CA LYS A 59 -14.13 4.64 -5.91
C LYS A 59 -13.55 3.88 -7.09
N LYS A 60 -12.31 4.19 -7.47
CA LYS A 60 -11.68 3.57 -8.62
C LYS A 60 -11.14 2.18 -8.31
N TYR A 61 -10.58 1.96 -7.14
CA TYR A 61 -9.82 0.75 -6.84
C TYR A 61 -10.41 -0.12 -5.74
N GLY A 62 -11.37 0.37 -4.97
CA GLY A 62 -11.88 -0.34 -3.82
C GLY A 62 -13.38 -0.56 -3.84
N SER A 63 -13.88 -1.16 -2.75
CA SER A 63 -15.30 -1.44 -2.57
C SER A 63 -15.92 -0.64 -1.43
N GLY A 64 -15.17 0.31 -0.88
CA GLY A 64 -15.62 1.14 0.23
C GLY A 64 -15.10 0.75 1.60
N ALA A 65 -14.53 -0.44 1.72
CA ALA A 65 -14.03 -0.91 3.02
C ALA A 65 -12.58 -0.48 3.23
N ILE A 66 -12.27 -0.08 4.46
CA ILE A 66 -10.93 0.36 4.87
C ILE A 66 -10.45 -0.44 6.08
N PRO A 67 -9.13 -0.56 6.31
CA PRO A 67 -8.08 0.00 5.45
C PRO A 67 -7.96 -0.76 4.14
N LEU A 68 -7.53 -0.05 3.10
CA LEU A 68 -7.24 -0.64 1.81
C LEU A 68 -5.87 -0.16 1.37
N TYR A 69 -5.01 -1.09 1.00
CA TYR A 69 -3.66 -0.77 0.57
C TYR A 69 -3.52 -1.13 -0.90
N LEU A 70 -2.99 -0.20 -1.68
CA LEU A 70 -2.81 -0.36 -3.12
C LEU A 70 -1.33 -0.36 -3.43
N VAL A 71 -0.90 -1.26 -4.29
CA VAL A 71 0.48 -1.31 -4.73
C VAL A 71 0.52 -1.16 -6.25
N PHE A 72 1.27 -0.18 -6.71
CA PHE A 72 1.43 0.12 -8.13
C PHE A 72 2.88 -0.11 -8.54
N ASP A 73 3.09 -0.52 -9.79
CA ASP A 73 4.43 -0.68 -10.31
C ASP A 73 5.02 0.69 -10.73
N THR A 74 6.22 0.66 -11.29
CA THR A 74 6.90 1.90 -11.69
C THR A 74 6.25 2.57 -12.90
N GLN A 75 5.35 1.89 -13.55
CA GLN A 75 4.59 2.44 -14.70
C GLN A 75 3.23 2.98 -14.29
N GLY A 76 2.88 2.87 -13.00
CA GLY A 76 1.59 3.31 -12.52
C GLY A 76 0.47 2.29 -12.65
N GLU A 77 0.80 1.04 -12.96
CA GLU A 77 -0.16 -0.04 -13.08
C GLU A 77 -0.39 -0.69 -11.72
N LEU A 78 -1.63 -1.01 -11.42
CA LEU A 78 -1.97 -1.66 -10.15
C LEU A 78 -1.45 -3.10 -10.16
N LEU A 79 -0.59 -3.42 -9.19
CA LEU A 79 -0.10 -4.78 -9.00
C LEU A 79 -0.99 -5.60 -8.08
N GLY A 80 -1.58 -4.96 -7.09
CA GLY A 80 -2.44 -5.69 -6.17
C GLY A 80 -2.98 -4.81 -5.08
N ARG A 81 -3.88 -5.41 -4.29
CA ARG A 81 -4.56 -4.73 -3.18
C ARG A 81 -4.51 -5.62 -1.96
N ILE A 82 -4.44 -4.99 -0.80
CA ILE A 82 -4.56 -5.69 0.48
C ILE A 82 -5.72 -5.03 1.22
N GLN A 83 -6.73 -5.83 1.54
CA GLN A 83 -7.93 -5.36 2.20
C GLN A 83 -7.89 -5.74 3.68
N GLY A 84 -8.05 -4.74 4.55
CA GLY A 84 -8.20 -5.01 5.98
C GLY A 84 -6.89 -5.07 6.72
N ALA A 85 -7.01 -5.29 8.04
CA ALA A 85 -5.86 -5.34 8.94
C ALA A 85 -5.28 -6.75 9.00
N ALA A 86 -3.99 -6.83 9.29
CA ALA A 86 -3.29 -8.09 9.48
C ALA A 86 -2.10 -7.84 10.38
N ASP A 87 -1.52 -8.89 10.94
CA ASP A 87 -0.29 -8.75 11.72
C ASP A 87 0.90 -8.46 10.79
N ALA A 88 2.04 -8.11 11.39
CA ALA A 88 3.21 -7.68 10.62
C ALA A 88 3.69 -8.73 9.63
N ASP A 89 3.77 -9.98 10.07
CA ASP A 89 4.28 -11.05 9.21
C ASP A 89 3.35 -11.32 8.04
N THR A 90 2.05 -11.39 8.30
CA THR A 90 1.05 -11.60 7.26
C THR A 90 1.06 -10.44 6.27
N PHE A 91 1.14 -9.21 6.79
CA PHE A 91 1.17 -8.02 5.93
C PHE A 91 2.39 -8.04 5.01
N MET A 92 3.57 -8.35 5.56
CA MET A 92 4.78 -8.42 4.73
C MET A 92 4.71 -9.55 3.70
N ASP A 93 4.13 -10.70 4.08
CA ASP A 93 3.97 -11.81 3.15
C ASP A 93 3.03 -11.44 2.00
N ASN A 94 1.96 -10.73 2.32
CA ASN A 94 1.04 -10.23 1.29
C ASN A 94 1.75 -9.28 0.34
N LEU A 95 2.58 -8.40 0.87
CA LEU A 95 3.36 -7.49 0.02
C LEU A 95 4.34 -8.27 -0.85
N ARG A 96 5.01 -9.28 -0.31
CA ARG A 96 5.93 -10.10 -1.09
C ARG A 96 5.23 -10.76 -2.26
N THR A 97 4.04 -11.28 -2.02
CA THR A 97 3.23 -11.92 -3.07
C THR A 97 2.91 -10.92 -4.18
N ILE A 98 2.53 -9.70 -3.81
CA ILE A 98 2.20 -8.67 -4.79
C ILE A 98 3.44 -8.22 -5.55
N ILE A 99 4.55 -8.02 -4.84
CA ILE A 99 5.82 -7.62 -5.47
C ILE A 99 6.25 -8.65 -6.51
N ALA A 100 6.01 -9.93 -6.24
CA ALA A 100 6.38 -11.00 -7.17
C ALA A 100 5.61 -10.95 -8.48
N ARG A 101 4.50 -10.20 -8.54
CA ARG A 101 3.74 -10.01 -9.78
C ARG A 101 4.36 -9.00 -10.70
N GLN A 102 5.38 -8.29 -10.21
CA GLN A 102 6.05 -7.25 -10.99
C GLN A 102 6.71 -7.89 -12.20
N LYS A 103 6.45 -7.31 -13.37
CA LYS A 103 7.05 -7.82 -14.58
C LYS A 103 8.52 -7.46 -14.62
N PRO A 104 9.37 -8.31 -15.20
CA PRO A 104 10.77 -7.95 -15.38
C PRO A 104 10.89 -6.68 -16.22
N ALA A 105 11.96 -5.93 -15.99
CA ALA A 105 12.21 -4.75 -16.80
C ALA A 105 12.24 -5.17 -18.27
N ALA A 106 11.60 -4.37 -19.10
CA ALA A 106 11.53 -4.70 -20.51
C ALA A 106 12.92 -4.77 -21.10
N LYS A 107 13.14 -5.75 -21.91
CA LYS A 107 14.43 -5.86 -22.62
C LYS A 107 14.48 -4.84 -23.73
N ARG A 108 15.63 -4.32 -23.93
CA ARG A 108 15.80 -3.28 -24.95
C ARG A 108 16.60 -3.79 -26.08
#